data_fa2193ced0818e5f5a2b16537af9a6bd
#
_entry.id   fa2193ced0818e5f5a2b16537af9a6bd
#
_cell.length_a   1.000
_cell.length_b   1.000
_cell.length_c   1.000
_cell.angle_alpha   90.00
_cell.angle_beta   90.00
_cell.angle_gamma   90.00
#
_symmetry.space_group_name_H-M   'P 1'
#
loop_
_entity.id
_entity.type
_entity.pdbx_description
1 polymer ?
#
loop_
_entity_poly.entity_id
_entity_poly.type
_entity_poly.pdbx_seq_one_letter_code
_entity_poly.pdbx_strand_id
1 'polypeptide(L)'
;KLSGNKWVNTDVEMETGSGIVPMNYKKKNLVNDIQWATGMELFLKIDDPWKVFLTTDHPNAGPFTAYPWIIKLLMNKSYRADYISDLHAKFDEYTDLSSLDREYSLSDIAVISRSGPAKALGLKNKGHLGVGADADIAVYNNISDNDIAEVFAHPVYVFKSGRMIVKDGELLNNLEIGRTLVTKPDYDENIIELIREDFQKYYSISIDNYSVTDNYYDKV
;
A
#
# COMPACT_ATOMS: atom_id res chain seq x y z
N LYS A 1 -4.27 -18.17 16.52
CA LYS A 1 -4.53 -19.53 17.05
C LYS A 1 -3.77 -19.71 18.35
N LEU A 2 -4.41 -20.29 19.40
CA LEU A 2 -3.77 -20.59 20.67
C LEU A 2 -3.34 -22.06 20.66
N SER A 3 -2.08 -22.34 21.02
CA SER A 3 -1.57 -23.70 21.18
C SER A 3 -0.83 -23.78 22.52
N GLY A 4 -1.34 -24.63 23.42
CA GLY A 4 -0.90 -24.62 24.82
C GLY A 4 -1.20 -23.27 25.47
N ASN A 5 -0.20 -22.66 26.11
CA ASN A 5 -0.30 -21.34 26.76
C ASN A 5 0.24 -20.19 25.87
N LYS A 6 0.60 -20.48 24.63
CA LYS A 6 1.18 -19.47 23.71
C LYS A 6 0.31 -19.27 22.50
N TRP A 7 0.34 -18.04 21.98
CA TRP A 7 -0.19 -17.73 20.67
C TRP A 7 0.72 -18.32 19.60
N VAL A 8 0.14 -19.15 18.75
CA VAL A 8 0.77 -19.63 17.52
C VAL A 8 0.29 -18.72 16.41
N ASN A 9 1.18 -17.92 15.90
CA ASN A 9 0.91 -17.06 14.76
C ASN A 9 1.10 -17.89 13.48
N THR A 10 0.00 -18.39 12.93
CA THR A 10 0.03 -19.16 11.67
C THR A 10 0.12 -18.28 10.44
N ASP A 11 0.00 -16.96 10.60
CA ASP A 11 0.03 -15.99 9.52
C ASP A 11 1.39 -15.30 9.40
N VAL A 12 2.35 -15.66 10.28
CA VAL A 12 3.72 -15.15 10.21
C VAL A 12 4.48 -15.93 9.15
N GLU A 13 4.90 -15.27 8.13
CA GLU A 13 5.64 -15.84 7.00
C GLU A 13 6.90 -16.61 7.42
N MET A 14 7.60 -16.10 8.44
CA MET A 14 8.82 -16.70 8.97
C MET A 14 8.58 -18.03 9.69
N GLU A 15 7.41 -18.25 10.28
CA GLU A 15 7.11 -19.46 11.02
C GLU A 15 6.55 -20.57 10.12
N THR A 16 5.68 -20.22 9.18
CA THR A 16 4.94 -21.20 8.38
C THR A 16 5.18 -21.12 6.88
N GLY A 17 5.80 -20.03 6.41
CA GLY A 17 5.93 -19.72 4.99
C GLY A 17 4.60 -19.49 4.26
N SER A 18 3.51 -19.27 5.02
CA SER A 18 2.13 -19.23 4.52
C SER A 18 1.49 -17.83 4.61
N GLY A 19 2.28 -16.78 4.70
CA GLY A 19 1.78 -15.39 4.77
C GLY A 19 1.05 -14.92 3.51
N ILE A 20 1.14 -15.66 2.40
CA ILE A 20 0.48 -15.34 1.14
C ILE A 20 -0.82 -16.14 1.04
N VAL A 21 -1.92 -15.53 1.46
CA VAL A 21 -3.27 -16.11 1.36
C VAL A 21 -4.15 -15.17 0.52
N PRO A 22 -4.17 -15.31 -0.81
CA PRO A 22 -4.96 -14.46 -1.67
C PRO A 22 -6.44 -14.51 -1.33
N MET A 23 -7.04 -13.34 -1.13
CA MET A 23 -8.48 -13.22 -0.95
C MET A 23 -9.17 -13.33 -2.30
N ASN A 24 -10.06 -14.31 -2.45
CA ASN A 24 -10.86 -14.45 -3.65
C ASN A 24 -12.07 -13.53 -3.60
N TYR A 25 -11.88 -12.24 -3.95
CA TYR A 25 -12.96 -11.27 -4.04
C TYR A 25 -13.98 -11.68 -5.11
N LYS A 26 -15.23 -11.76 -4.69
CA LYS A 26 -16.37 -12.04 -5.59
C LYS A 26 -17.33 -10.85 -5.55
N LYS A 27 -17.43 -10.13 -6.66
CA LYS A 27 -18.41 -9.07 -6.86
C LYS A 27 -19.83 -9.62 -6.67
N LYS A 28 -20.73 -8.83 -6.10
CA LYS A 28 -22.10 -9.24 -5.68
C LYS A 28 -22.13 -10.24 -4.51
N ASN A 29 -21.03 -10.46 -3.84
CA ASN A 29 -21.01 -11.10 -2.52
C ASN A 29 -21.02 -10.02 -1.45
N LEU A 30 -22.08 -9.94 -0.64
CA LEU A 30 -22.28 -8.87 0.33
C LEU A 30 -21.10 -8.65 1.25
N VAL A 31 -20.47 -9.71 1.76
CA VAL A 31 -19.32 -9.60 2.68
C VAL A 31 -18.12 -9.00 1.97
N ASN A 32 -17.82 -9.46 0.75
CA ASN A 32 -16.70 -8.93 -0.01
C ASN A 32 -16.94 -7.47 -0.43
N ASP A 33 -18.17 -7.14 -0.83
CA ASP A 33 -18.52 -5.78 -1.24
C ASP A 33 -18.43 -4.80 -0.04
N ILE A 34 -18.82 -5.22 1.18
CA ILE A 34 -18.67 -4.39 2.39
C ILE A 34 -17.18 -4.27 2.77
N GLN A 35 -16.38 -5.32 2.68
CA GLN A 35 -14.94 -5.22 2.93
C GLN A 35 -14.27 -4.21 1.99
N TRP A 36 -14.61 -4.25 0.70
CA TRP A 36 -14.15 -3.28 -0.27
C TRP A 36 -14.61 -1.85 0.07
N ALA A 37 -15.90 -1.69 0.42
CA ALA A 37 -16.47 -0.40 0.81
C ALA A 37 -15.76 0.21 2.01
N THR A 38 -15.43 -0.60 3.02
CA THR A 38 -14.73 -0.13 4.22
C THR A 38 -13.40 0.53 3.86
N GLY A 39 -12.62 -0.06 2.95
CA GLY A 39 -11.38 0.54 2.47
C GLY A 39 -11.62 1.88 1.76
N MET A 40 -12.61 1.94 0.88
CA MET A 40 -12.99 3.18 0.16
C MET A 40 -13.49 4.27 1.12
N GLU A 41 -14.33 3.90 2.11
CA GLU A 41 -14.83 4.84 3.11
C GLU A 41 -13.71 5.44 3.96
N LEU A 42 -12.72 4.67 4.36
CA LEU A 42 -11.56 5.19 5.11
C LEU A 42 -10.86 6.30 4.32
N PHE A 43 -10.62 6.10 3.02
CA PHE A 43 -10.06 7.16 2.18
C PHE A 43 -10.98 8.38 2.08
N LEU A 44 -12.27 8.19 1.87
CA LEU A 44 -13.19 9.28 1.57
C LEU A 44 -13.68 10.04 2.81
N LYS A 45 -13.71 9.41 3.99
CA LYS A 45 -14.15 10.02 5.25
C LYS A 45 -13.01 10.69 6.04
N ILE A 46 -11.76 10.27 5.85
CA ILE A 46 -10.62 10.89 6.51
C ILE A 46 -10.13 12.08 5.69
N ASP A 47 -10.33 13.29 6.21
CA ASP A 47 -10.04 14.53 5.47
C ASP A 47 -8.55 14.75 5.20
N ASP A 48 -7.69 14.34 6.12
CA ASP A 48 -6.25 14.52 6.01
C ASP A 48 -5.59 13.35 5.25
N PRO A 49 -5.16 13.53 3.99
CA PRO A 49 -4.58 12.47 3.18
C PRO A 49 -3.26 11.92 3.74
N TRP A 50 -2.61 12.64 4.68
CA TRP A 50 -1.41 12.17 5.35
C TRP A 50 -1.65 11.06 6.38
N LYS A 51 -2.91 10.75 6.68
CA LYS A 51 -3.31 9.73 7.66
C LYS A 51 -3.76 8.42 7.03
N VAL A 52 -3.80 8.34 5.70
CA VAL A 52 -4.19 7.14 4.96
C VAL A 52 -3.17 6.84 3.87
N PHE A 53 -2.89 5.56 3.63
CA PHE A 53 -1.92 5.14 2.62
C PHE A 53 -2.54 4.07 1.72
N LEU A 54 -2.35 4.23 0.41
CA LEU A 54 -2.88 3.30 -0.57
C LEU A 54 -2.01 2.04 -0.62
N THR A 55 -2.62 0.91 -0.30
CA THR A 55 -2.04 -0.42 -0.47
C THR A 55 -3.08 -1.44 -0.93
N THR A 56 -2.68 -2.42 -1.71
CA THR A 56 -3.51 -3.57 -2.09
C THR A 56 -3.18 -4.81 -1.26
N ASP A 57 -2.27 -4.71 -0.31
CA ASP A 57 -1.73 -5.89 0.41
C ASP A 57 -1.34 -7.00 -0.58
N HIS A 58 -0.59 -6.61 -1.61
CA HIS A 58 -0.22 -7.53 -2.70
C HIS A 58 0.57 -8.73 -2.16
N PRO A 59 0.21 -9.97 -2.54
CA PRO A 59 -0.89 -10.36 -3.45
C PRO A 59 -2.20 -10.70 -2.72
N ASN A 60 -2.29 -10.55 -1.39
CA ASN A 60 -3.37 -11.09 -0.55
C ASN A 60 -4.75 -10.47 -0.87
N ALA A 61 -4.86 -9.14 -0.80
CA ALA A 61 -6.13 -8.46 -1.06
C ALA A 61 -6.31 -8.04 -2.52
N GLY A 62 -5.21 -7.89 -3.28
CA GLY A 62 -5.28 -7.59 -4.70
C GLY A 62 -3.91 -7.41 -5.35
N PRO A 63 -3.84 -7.50 -6.69
CA PRO A 63 -2.58 -7.25 -7.39
C PRO A 63 -2.23 -5.76 -7.35
N PHE A 64 -0.92 -5.43 -7.32
CA PHE A 64 -0.50 -4.02 -7.40
C PHE A 64 -0.91 -3.36 -8.74
N THR A 65 -1.17 -4.13 -9.77
CA THR A 65 -1.74 -3.65 -11.04
C THR A 65 -3.17 -3.09 -10.91
N ALA A 66 -3.82 -3.27 -9.75
CA ALA A 66 -5.12 -2.67 -9.46
C ALA A 66 -5.04 -1.19 -9.02
N TYR A 67 -3.85 -0.66 -8.67
CA TYR A 67 -3.71 0.73 -8.23
C TYR A 67 -4.33 1.76 -9.17
N PRO A 68 -4.16 1.70 -10.50
CA PRO A 68 -4.77 2.68 -11.40
C PRO A 68 -6.30 2.75 -11.29
N TRP A 69 -6.94 1.61 -11.14
CA TRP A 69 -8.40 1.51 -10.99
C TRP A 69 -8.89 2.02 -9.64
N ILE A 70 -8.14 1.75 -8.56
CA ILE A 70 -8.45 2.30 -7.23
C ILE A 70 -8.29 3.83 -7.25
N ILE A 71 -7.25 4.34 -7.88
CA ILE A 71 -7.05 5.79 -8.07
C ILE A 71 -8.23 6.39 -8.81
N LYS A 72 -8.71 5.77 -9.91
CA LYS A 72 -9.88 6.22 -10.64
C LYS A 72 -11.14 6.24 -9.76
N LEU A 73 -11.35 5.23 -8.91
CA LEU A 73 -12.47 5.20 -7.96
C LEU A 73 -12.40 6.35 -6.93
N LEU A 74 -11.20 6.75 -6.51
CA LEU A 74 -11.00 7.86 -5.59
C LEU A 74 -11.18 9.23 -6.25
N MET A 75 -10.75 9.38 -7.51
CA MET A 75 -10.73 10.65 -8.24
C MET A 75 -12.01 10.94 -9.04
N ASN A 76 -12.85 9.94 -9.30
CA ASN A 76 -14.03 10.10 -10.16
C ASN A 76 -15.26 9.47 -9.49
N LYS A 77 -16.12 10.35 -8.96
CA LYS A 77 -17.36 9.96 -8.28
C LYS A 77 -18.35 9.24 -9.21
N SER A 78 -18.46 9.69 -10.46
CA SER A 78 -19.38 9.07 -11.42
C SER A 78 -18.97 7.63 -11.71
N TYR A 79 -17.70 7.40 -11.98
CA TYR A 79 -17.14 6.06 -12.15
C TYR A 79 -17.33 5.18 -10.90
N ARG A 80 -17.15 5.75 -9.71
CA ARG A 80 -17.40 5.06 -8.44
C ARG A 80 -18.86 4.68 -8.28
N ALA A 81 -19.80 5.59 -8.63
CA ALA A 81 -21.22 5.31 -8.58
C ALA A 81 -21.63 4.19 -9.55
N ASP A 82 -21.09 4.19 -10.78
CA ASP A 82 -21.33 3.13 -11.74
C ASP A 82 -20.80 1.77 -11.21
N TYR A 83 -19.62 1.77 -10.59
CA TYR A 83 -19.07 0.56 -9.98
C TYR A 83 -19.96 0.03 -8.85
N ILE A 84 -20.44 0.91 -7.97
CA ILE A 84 -21.33 0.56 -6.84
C ILE A 84 -22.67 0.00 -7.34
N SER A 85 -23.21 0.53 -8.42
CA SER A 85 -24.49 0.08 -8.99
C SER A 85 -24.52 -1.39 -9.38
N ASP A 86 -23.36 -1.98 -9.59
CA ASP A 86 -23.19 -3.40 -9.97
C ASP A 86 -22.81 -4.30 -8.77
N LEU A 87 -22.85 -3.80 -7.53
CA LEU A 87 -22.60 -4.56 -6.31
C LEU A 87 -23.87 -5.27 -5.78
N HIS A 88 -23.76 -5.88 -4.62
CA HIS A 88 -24.88 -6.60 -4.01
C HIS A 88 -26.05 -5.65 -3.69
N ALA A 89 -27.31 -6.06 -3.97
CA ALA A 89 -28.49 -5.22 -3.82
C ALA A 89 -28.73 -4.63 -2.41
N LYS A 90 -28.16 -5.25 -1.37
CA LYS A 90 -28.23 -4.75 0.01
C LYS A 90 -26.99 -3.96 0.43
N PHE A 91 -26.14 -3.55 -0.50
CA PHE A 91 -24.89 -2.84 -0.22
C PHE A 91 -25.13 -1.59 0.64
N ASP A 92 -26.06 -0.73 0.23
CA ASP A 92 -26.37 0.53 0.89
C ASP A 92 -27.04 0.39 2.29
N GLU A 93 -27.44 -0.83 2.68
CA GLU A 93 -27.92 -1.08 4.04
C GLU A 93 -26.77 -1.12 5.08
N TYR A 94 -25.50 -1.28 4.62
CA TYR A 94 -24.33 -1.52 5.46
C TYR A 94 -23.18 -0.53 5.28
N THR A 95 -23.29 0.44 4.37
CA THR A 95 -22.23 1.39 4.05
C THR A 95 -22.82 2.72 3.59
N ASP A 96 -22.14 3.82 3.92
CA ASP A 96 -22.49 5.16 3.46
C ASP A 96 -21.80 5.54 2.14
N LEU A 97 -21.02 4.62 1.54
CA LEU A 97 -20.14 4.94 0.42
C LEU A 97 -20.83 5.60 -0.76
N SER A 98 -22.07 5.18 -1.07
CA SER A 98 -22.88 5.76 -2.14
C SER A 98 -23.22 7.24 -1.93
N SER A 99 -23.23 7.70 -0.68
CA SER A 99 -23.55 9.09 -0.31
C SER A 99 -22.32 10.01 -0.28
N LEU A 100 -21.11 9.47 -0.41
CA LEU A 100 -19.89 10.25 -0.29
C LEU A 100 -19.52 10.96 -1.59
N ASP A 101 -19.47 12.29 -1.51
CA ASP A 101 -19.25 13.17 -2.66
C ASP A 101 -17.76 13.48 -2.92
N ARG A 102 -16.89 13.20 -1.96
CA ARG A 102 -15.47 13.53 -2.04
C ARG A 102 -14.80 12.88 -3.23
N GLU A 103 -13.98 13.65 -3.91
CA GLU A 103 -13.03 13.20 -4.93
C GLU A 103 -11.62 13.61 -4.52
N TYR A 104 -10.66 12.75 -4.80
CA TYR A 104 -9.25 13.03 -4.56
C TYR A 104 -8.67 13.85 -5.71
N SER A 105 -7.90 14.87 -5.36
CA SER A 105 -7.06 15.58 -6.32
C SER A 105 -5.79 14.78 -6.65
N LEU A 106 -5.07 15.16 -7.71
CA LEU A 106 -3.75 14.60 -8.02
C LEU A 106 -2.76 14.78 -6.86
N SER A 107 -2.88 15.88 -6.12
CA SER A 107 -2.06 16.12 -4.93
C SER A 107 -2.38 15.11 -3.82
N ASP A 108 -3.65 14.82 -3.57
CA ASP A 108 -4.05 13.81 -2.57
C ASP A 108 -3.54 12.43 -2.97
N ILE A 109 -3.66 12.06 -4.26
CA ILE A 109 -3.12 10.80 -4.78
C ILE A 109 -1.60 10.72 -4.58
N ALA A 110 -0.87 11.80 -4.84
CA ALA A 110 0.58 11.84 -4.60
C ALA A 110 0.91 11.66 -3.11
N VAL A 111 0.11 12.24 -2.22
CA VAL A 111 0.29 12.07 -0.77
C VAL A 111 0.05 10.63 -0.37
N ILE A 112 -1.12 10.05 -0.64
CA ILE A 112 -1.49 8.71 -0.17
C ILE A 112 -0.64 7.58 -0.76
N SER A 113 -0.03 7.80 -1.92
CA SER A 113 0.73 6.78 -2.65
C SER A 113 2.25 7.00 -2.69
N ARG A 114 2.74 8.16 -2.28
CA ARG A 114 4.18 8.53 -2.35
C ARG A 114 4.68 9.17 -1.06
N SER A 115 4.29 10.43 -0.81
CA SER A 115 4.85 11.24 0.29
C SER A 115 4.44 10.71 1.66
N GLY A 116 3.20 10.31 1.83
CA GLY A 116 2.68 9.77 3.08
C GLY A 116 3.38 8.47 3.49
N PRO A 117 3.40 7.42 2.62
CA PRO A 117 4.15 6.21 2.88
C PRO A 117 5.64 6.44 3.15
N ALA A 118 6.30 7.29 2.36
CA ALA A 118 7.71 7.61 2.58
C ALA A 118 7.95 8.24 3.96
N LYS A 119 7.10 9.19 4.36
CA LYS A 119 7.16 9.83 5.67
C LYS A 119 6.91 8.83 6.81
N ALA A 120 5.90 7.96 6.66
CA ALA A 120 5.57 6.95 7.67
C ALA A 120 6.70 5.93 7.87
N LEU A 121 7.43 5.61 6.79
CA LEU A 121 8.58 4.71 6.82
C LEU A 121 9.90 5.42 7.20
N GLY A 122 9.90 6.74 7.46
CA GLY A 122 11.10 7.50 7.79
C GLY A 122 12.06 7.74 6.62
N LEU A 123 11.63 7.55 5.37
CA LEU A 123 12.44 7.69 4.15
C LEU A 123 12.56 9.17 3.75
N LYS A 124 13.52 9.88 4.33
CA LYS A 124 13.67 11.34 4.18
C LYS A 124 13.93 11.81 2.75
N ASN A 125 14.60 10.99 1.93
CA ASN A 125 14.98 11.35 0.55
C ASN A 125 14.00 10.80 -0.50
N LYS A 126 12.84 10.27 -0.08
CA LYS A 126 11.85 9.68 -0.99
C LYS A 126 10.47 10.31 -0.84
N GLY A 127 9.65 10.10 -1.87
CA GLY A 127 8.26 10.56 -1.86
C GLY A 127 8.07 12.06 -2.13
N HIS A 128 9.12 12.78 -2.54
CA HIS A 128 9.06 14.19 -2.90
C HIS A 128 10.07 14.53 -4.02
N LEU A 129 9.89 15.71 -4.63
CA LEU A 129 10.76 16.24 -5.71
C LEU A 129 11.67 17.39 -5.23
N GLY A 130 11.89 17.49 -3.91
CA GLY A 130 12.76 18.52 -3.32
C GLY A 130 14.24 18.28 -3.61
N VAL A 131 15.06 19.32 -3.41
CA VAL A 131 16.51 19.22 -3.56
C VAL A 131 17.05 18.20 -2.56
N GLY A 132 17.89 17.27 -3.03
CA GLY A 132 18.47 16.18 -2.24
C GLY A 132 17.62 14.91 -2.19
N ALA A 133 16.41 14.92 -2.77
CA ALA A 133 15.63 13.69 -2.92
C ALA A 133 16.23 12.76 -3.97
N ASP A 134 16.00 11.46 -3.79
CA ASP A 134 16.27 10.47 -4.82
C ASP A 134 15.41 10.78 -6.05
N ALA A 135 15.99 10.67 -7.23
CA ALA A 135 15.26 10.88 -8.47
C ALA A 135 14.44 9.63 -8.84
N ASP A 136 13.47 9.28 -7.99
CA ASP A 136 12.45 8.26 -8.23
C ASP A 136 11.22 8.96 -8.80
N ILE A 137 11.08 9.02 -10.13
CA ILE A 137 10.10 9.87 -10.81
C ILE A 137 9.31 9.05 -11.82
N ALA A 138 7.98 9.16 -11.78
CA ALA A 138 7.12 8.68 -12.85
C ALA A 138 6.46 9.87 -13.56
N VAL A 139 6.52 9.88 -14.87
CA VAL A 139 5.95 10.92 -15.73
C VAL A 139 4.78 10.32 -16.51
N TYR A 140 3.65 10.98 -16.45
CA TYR A 140 2.42 10.56 -17.10
C TYR A 140 1.97 11.60 -18.13
N ASN A 141 1.14 11.18 -19.07
CA ASN A 141 0.41 12.08 -19.94
C ASN A 141 -0.59 12.92 -19.15
N ASN A 142 -1.14 13.96 -19.77
CA ASN A 142 -2.22 14.73 -19.17
C ASN A 142 -3.41 13.81 -18.88
N ILE A 143 -3.97 13.98 -17.70
CA ILE A 143 -5.09 13.16 -17.21
C ILE A 143 -6.40 13.88 -17.55
N SER A 144 -7.33 13.15 -18.16
CA SER A 144 -8.74 13.52 -18.25
C SER A 144 -9.59 12.55 -17.43
N ASP A 145 -10.79 12.94 -17.05
CA ASP A 145 -11.68 12.13 -16.17
C ASP A 145 -11.99 10.75 -16.75
N ASN A 146 -11.96 10.62 -18.06
CA ASN A 146 -12.29 9.36 -18.74
C ASN A 146 -11.12 8.35 -18.78
N ASP A 147 -9.88 8.84 -18.70
CA ASP A 147 -8.68 8.03 -18.91
C ASP A 147 -7.77 7.89 -17.68
N ILE A 148 -8.22 8.32 -16.49
CA ILE A 148 -7.43 8.29 -15.24
C ILE A 148 -6.70 6.95 -15.07
N ALA A 149 -7.42 5.83 -15.15
CA ALA A 149 -6.81 4.52 -14.91
C ALA A 149 -5.78 4.16 -15.98
N GLU A 150 -6.08 4.44 -17.25
CA GLU A 150 -5.17 4.17 -18.37
C GLU A 150 -3.89 4.98 -18.27
N VAL A 151 -3.99 6.26 -17.90
CA VAL A 151 -2.82 7.13 -17.73
C VAL A 151 -1.94 6.62 -16.59
N PHE A 152 -2.52 6.27 -15.44
CA PHE A 152 -1.74 5.74 -14.32
C PHE A 152 -1.18 4.34 -14.56
N ALA A 153 -1.82 3.52 -15.41
CA ALA A 153 -1.31 2.22 -15.81
C ALA A 153 -0.11 2.30 -16.76
N HIS A 154 0.01 3.39 -17.52
CA HIS A 154 0.99 3.54 -18.59
C HIS A 154 1.83 4.81 -18.44
N PRO A 155 2.79 4.87 -17.48
CA PRO A 155 3.70 6.00 -17.38
C PRO A 155 4.56 6.13 -18.64
N VAL A 156 4.74 7.35 -19.13
CA VAL A 156 5.57 7.62 -20.32
C VAL A 156 7.04 7.42 -20.00
N TYR A 157 7.47 7.94 -18.85
CA TYR A 157 8.85 7.77 -18.36
C TYR A 157 8.83 7.37 -16.90
N VAL A 158 9.75 6.48 -16.53
CA VAL A 158 10.04 6.17 -15.12
C VAL A 158 11.52 6.23 -14.89
N PHE A 159 11.90 6.96 -13.85
CA PHE A 159 13.28 7.04 -13.36
C PHE A 159 13.36 6.40 -11.98
N LYS A 160 14.41 5.62 -11.76
CA LYS A 160 14.78 5.04 -10.47
C LYS A 160 16.18 5.48 -10.12
N SER A 161 16.32 6.22 -9.02
CA SER A 161 17.61 6.82 -8.59
C SER A 161 18.31 7.59 -9.72
N GLY A 162 17.55 8.37 -10.49
CA GLY A 162 18.03 9.15 -11.63
C GLY A 162 18.26 8.37 -12.92
N ARG A 163 18.15 7.04 -12.92
CA ARG A 163 18.27 6.22 -14.12
C ARG A 163 16.90 5.98 -14.75
N MET A 164 16.78 6.23 -16.02
CA MET A 164 15.56 5.93 -16.78
C MET A 164 15.41 4.40 -16.92
N ILE A 165 14.26 3.87 -16.49
CA ILE A 165 13.90 2.45 -16.57
C ILE A 165 12.69 2.19 -17.45
N VAL A 166 11.86 3.22 -17.70
CA VAL A 166 10.77 3.19 -18.69
C VAL A 166 10.93 4.40 -19.61
N LYS A 167 10.80 4.19 -20.91
CA LYS A 167 10.80 5.20 -21.95
C LYS A 167 9.65 4.94 -22.93
N ASP A 168 8.87 5.97 -23.20
CA ASP A 168 7.71 5.91 -24.11
C ASP A 168 6.74 4.76 -23.78
N GLY A 169 6.58 4.48 -22.48
CA GLY A 169 5.74 3.40 -21.95
C GLY A 169 6.37 2.00 -21.98
N GLU A 170 7.58 1.85 -22.49
CA GLU A 170 8.27 0.55 -22.59
C GLU A 170 9.40 0.41 -21.58
N LEU A 171 9.49 -0.81 -20.99
CA LEU A 171 10.51 -1.15 -20.02
C LEU A 171 11.87 -1.32 -20.72
N LEU A 172 12.89 -0.63 -20.21
CA LEU A 172 14.26 -0.77 -20.72
C LEU A 172 14.96 -1.98 -20.09
N ASN A 173 15.81 -2.68 -20.86
CA ASN A 173 16.51 -3.92 -20.44
C ASN A 173 17.70 -3.70 -19.49
N ASN A 174 17.75 -2.60 -18.76
CA ASN A 174 18.85 -2.22 -17.86
C ASN A 174 18.39 -2.12 -16.40
N LEU A 175 17.50 -2.99 -15.98
CA LEU A 175 17.02 -3.04 -14.61
C LEU A 175 18.15 -3.48 -13.68
N GLU A 176 18.43 -2.65 -12.69
CA GLU A 176 19.29 -3.03 -11.56
C GLU A 176 18.42 -3.66 -10.45
N ILE A 177 19.07 -4.49 -9.64
CA ILE A 177 18.47 -5.03 -8.43
C ILE A 177 18.16 -3.85 -7.50
N GLY A 178 16.93 -3.83 -6.97
CA GLY A 178 16.51 -2.83 -6.01
C GLY A 178 17.34 -2.93 -4.72
N ARG A 179 17.38 -1.82 -3.97
CA ARG A 179 18.05 -1.74 -2.66
C ARG A 179 17.00 -1.88 -1.56
N THR A 180 17.34 -2.63 -0.51
CA THR A 180 16.58 -2.62 0.74
C THR A 180 17.08 -1.48 1.60
N LEU A 181 16.18 -0.60 2.03
CA LEU A 181 16.48 0.53 2.90
C LEU A 181 15.98 0.22 4.31
N VAL A 182 16.82 0.51 5.31
CA VAL A 182 16.44 0.37 6.72
C VAL A 182 16.60 1.71 7.41
N THR A 183 15.56 2.17 8.07
CA THR A 183 15.59 3.33 8.93
C THR A 183 15.83 2.89 10.37
N LYS A 184 16.62 3.65 11.11
CA LYS A 184 16.77 3.46 12.56
C LYS A 184 15.78 4.39 13.27
N PRO A 185 14.68 3.87 13.85
CA PRO A 185 13.78 4.70 14.64
C PRO A 185 14.47 5.18 15.91
N ASP A 186 14.02 6.30 16.44
CA ASP A 186 14.39 6.77 17.76
C ASP A 186 13.55 6.04 18.81
N TYR A 187 14.18 5.23 19.65
CA TYR A 187 13.50 4.44 20.68
C TYR A 187 14.42 4.19 21.88
N ASP A 188 13.83 3.89 23.03
CA ASP A 188 14.56 3.45 24.21
C ASP A 188 15.10 2.02 24.01
N GLU A 189 16.41 1.84 23.92
CA GLU A 189 17.03 0.54 23.67
C GLU A 189 16.70 -0.52 24.75
N ASN A 190 16.33 -0.10 25.95
CA ASN A 190 15.92 -1.02 27.02
C ASN A 190 14.62 -1.77 26.70
N ILE A 191 13.79 -1.25 25.77
CA ILE A 191 12.54 -1.92 25.36
C ILE A 191 12.80 -3.29 24.72
N ILE A 192 13.96 -3.51 24.13
CA ILE A 192 14.29 -4.75 23.43
C ILE A 192 14.24 -5.96 24.37
N GLU A 193 14.76 -5.81 25.59
CA GLU A 193 14.70 -6.90 26.57
C GLU A 193 13.26 -7.22 27.00
N LEU A 194 12.43 -6.20 27.21
CA LEU A 194 11.01 -6.38 27.51
C LEU A 194 10.26 -7.09 26.38
N ILE A 195 10.55 -6.69 25.12
CA ILE A 195 9.98 -7.34 23.94
C ILE A 195 10.44 -8.81 23.87
N ARG A 196 11.71 -9.08 24.16
CA ARG A 196 12.27 -10.45 24.18
C ARG A 196 11.57 -11.33 25.22
N GLU A 197 11.36 -10.81 26.43
CA GLU A 197 10.62 -11.52 27.49
C GLU A 197 9.17 -11.82 27.06
N ASP A 198 8.50 -10.85 26.44
CA ASP A 198 7.14 -11.04 25.93
C ASP A 198 7.07 -12.08 24.81
N PHE A 199 8.03 -12.07 23.86
CA PHE A 199 8.11 -13.09 22.83
C PHE A 199 8.30 -14.49 23.45
N GLN A 200 9.20 -14.66 24.41
CA GLN A 200 9.41 -15.94 25.09
C GLN A 200 8.17 -16.41 25.85
N LYS A 201 7.41 -15.48 26.41
CA LYS A 201 6.24 -15.79 27.22
C LYS A 201 4.99 -16.08 26.37
N TYR A 202 4.74 -15.31 25.34
CA TYR A 202 3.45 -15.29 24.65
C TYR A 202 3.49 -15.89 23.24
N TYR A 203 4.63 -15.97 22.59
CA TYR A 203 4.75 -16.41 21.20
C TYR A 203 5.60 -17.67 21.06
N SER A 204 5.37 -18.41 19.98
CA SER A 204 6.14 -19.61 19.63
C SER A 204 7.41 -19.32 18.82
N ILE A 205 7.59 -18.06 18.40
CA ILE A 205 8.75 -17.60 17.66
C ILE A 205 9.63 -16.70 18.53
N SER A 206 10.92 -16.57 18.18
CA SER A 206 11.85 -15.63 18.83
C SER A 206 11.88 -14.30 18.11
N ILE A 207 12.09 -13.20 18.85
CA ILE A 207 12.37 -11.90 18.25
C ILE A 207 13.61 -11.95 17.33
N ASP A 208 14.57 -12.82 17.62
CA ASP A 208 15.80 -12.96 16.83
C ASP A 208 15.53 -13.48 15.41
N ASN A 209 14.36 -14.10 15.16
CA ASN A 209 13.94 -14.51 13.81
C ASN A 209 13.71 -13.33 12.87
N TYR A 210 13.52 -12.13 13.41
CA TYR A 210 13.32 -10.90 12.61
C TYR A 210 14.64 -10.16 12.30
N SER A 211 15.77 -10.67 12.77
CA SER A 211 17.06 -10.07 12.51
C SER A 211 17.45 -10.22 11.03
N VAL A 212 17.79 -9.11 10.40
CA VAL A 212 18.32 -9.08 9.03
C VAL A 212 19.80 -8.72 9.09
N THR A 213 20.65 -9.49 8.41
CA THR A 213 22.10 -9.24 8.41
C THR A 213 22.45 -8.00 7.59
N ASP A 214 23.48 -7.27 8.02
CA ASP A 214 23.93 -6.00 7.41
C ASP A 214 24.25 -6.06 5.90
N ASN A 215 24.44 -7.27 5.35
CA ASN A 215 24.74 -7.47 3.93
C ASN A 215 23.54 -7.30 2.98
N TYR A 216 22.33 -7.21 3.51
CA TYR A 216 21.10 -7.18 2.72
C TYR A 216 20.41 -5.83 2.67
N TYR A 217 20.91 -4.80 3.38
CA TYR A 217 20.27 -3.50 3.43
C TYR A 217 21.24 -2.34 3.54
N ASP A 218 20.77 -1.16 3.19
CA ASP A 218 21.45 0.12 3.38
C ASP A 218 20.77 0.90 4.50
N LYS A 219 21.59 1.48 5.39
CA LYS A 219 21.11 2.38 6.45
C LYS A 219 20.81 3.77 5.87
N VAL A 220 19.67 4.34 6.19
CA VAL A 220 19.19 5.65 5.70
C VAL A 220 19.02 6.62 6.87
#